data_9bf61b9b01fd15aef0a1007ef5ebd01c
#
_entry.id   9bf61b9b01fd15aef0a1007ef5ebd01c
#
_cell.length_a   1.000
_cell.length_b   1.000
_cell.length_c   1.000
_cell.angle_alpha   90.00
_cell.angle_beta   90.00
_cell.angle_gamma   90.00
#
_symmetry.space_group_name_H-M   'P 1'
#
loop_
_entity.id
_entity.type
_entity.pdbx_description
1 polymer ?
#
loop_
_entity_poly.entity_id
_entity_poly.type
_entity_poly.pdbx_seq_one_letter_code
_entity_poly.pdbx_strand_id
1 'polypeptide(L)'
;MTTTLSHIRHVILSIVWLVCLSVSYTLVAQPMFSRSQGFVSITDGALPNVDGDVYLDANTVILNEDTLRSQGDWINESNGLGFDPSLPGYVYLDGDDQTIRGSSTTRFHNLLLATSGTKYASLHVEVDSLLDLGDRQFDLDTNTVFVYNPTFNVVRRNHGFVRALGDGGIERTLNATDTYIFPVGFEIGGDTVYRPVEVIPNSIGSYIYRVRLVENDPSLDNLSREERDLLICSINDRFYHKIWEELGTDSVTINFIFNPLDDGEFNDVVHWRNIPQWEIAPSFSTNNISPSERVISMTPWKNYLSENFALSETTAPFAQAGNDTTIYLLDTAYLLASGGIDYTWTPADYLSCDNCPDPFFFHDSTTSYVVTVENDRNCRDIDSITIFVDDRFDEDPFIPNGLTMNGDGLNDFWYIRWLYQFPDNSVSIVNRWGDVVYKAAPYNNDWRGTWKGQQLPAGTYYYILNLNESGQVQQTYTGHITLVE
;
A
#
# COMPACT_ATOMS: atom_id res chain seq x y z
N MET A 1 5.86 -65.47 26.57
CA MET A 1 7.06 -66.11 26.05
C MET A 1 7.71 -65.13 25.15
N THR A 2 8.74 -64.47 25.68
CA THR A 2 9.61 -63.52 25.00
C THR A 2 10.54 -64.28 24.08
N THR A 3 10.43 -64.17 22.79
CA THR A 3 11.46 -64.57 21.84
C THR A 3 12.07 -63.32 21.23
N THR A 4 13.23 -62.96 21.76
CA THR A 4 14.18 -62.03 21.14
C THR A 4 14.63 -62.62 19.81
N LEU A 5 14.22 -62.01 18.69
CA LEU A 5 14.87 -62.23 17.40
C LEU A 5 15.78 -61.01 17.12
N SER A 6 17.04 -61.17 17.54
CA SER A 6 18.15 -60.37 17.03
C SER A 6 18.49 -60.87 15.61
N HIS A 7 18.69 -59.92 14.67
CA HIS A 7 19.09 -60.10 13.28
C HIS A 7 18.00 -60.51 12.29
N ILE A 8 17.19 -59.54 11.85
CA ILE A 8 16.66 -59.56 10.51
C ILE A 8 17.10 -58.26 9.81
N ARG A 9 18.14 -58.41 9.05
CA ARG A 9 18.75 -57.32 8.27
C ARG A 9 18.01 -56.96 6.99
N HIS A 10 16.90 -57.58 6.69
CA HIS A 10 16.05 -57.24 5.52
C HIS A 10 14.65 -57.77 5.77
N VAL A 11 13.68 -56.95 5.99
CA VAL A 11 12.29 -57.35 5.88
C VAL A 11 11.91 -57.24 4.38
N ILE A 12 11.96 -58.37 3.67
CA ILE A 12 11.34 -58.53 2.38
C ILE A 12 9.85 -58.76 2.65
N LEU A 13 9.02 -57.73 2.49
CA LEU A 13 7.57 -57.94 2.44
C LEU A 13 7.20 -58.50 1.06
N SER A 14 7.43 -59.80 0.88
CA SER A 14 6.72 -60.58 -0.14
C SER A 14 5.33 -60.86 0.41
N ILE A 15 4.32 -60.45 -0.30
CA ILE A 15 2.89 -60.75 -0.12
C ILE A 15 2.59 -61.54 1.14
N VAL A 16 2.25 -60.88 2.22
CA VAL A 16 1.72 -61.56 3.40
C VAL A 16 0.25 -61.15 3.50
N TRP A 17 -0.63 -62.12 3.26
CA TRP A 17 -1.99 -62.05 3.75
C TRP A 17 -1.95 -62.00 5.26
N LEU A 18 -2.05 -60.80 5.83
CA LEU A 18 -2.17 -60.64 7.27
C LEU A 18 -3.65 -60.72 7.64
N VAL A 19 -3.97 -61.86 8.27
CA VAL A 19 -5.21 -62.03 9.05
C VAL A 19 -5.27 -60.95 10.12
N CYS A 20 -6.38 -60.25 10.22
CA CYS A 20 -6.68 -59.25 11.23
C CYS A 20 -6.36 -59.74 12.64
N LEU A 21 -5.27 -59.25 13.22
CA LEU A 21 -5.03 -59.19 14.65
C LEU A 21 -4.64 -57.72 14.94
N SER A 22 -5.38 -57.08 15.81
CA SER A 22 -5.10 -55.75 16.31
C SER A 22 -3.81 -55.80 17.17
N VAL A 23 -2.66 -55.73 16.52
CA VAL A 23 -1.36 -55.68 17.19
C VAL A 23 -0.64 -54.42 16.70
N SER A 24 -0.46 -53.48 17.59
CA SER A 24 0.43 -52.33 17.37
C SER A 24 1.86 -52.84 17.27
N TYR A 25 2.46 -52.83 16.09
CA TYR A 25 3.87 -53.11 15.91
C TYR A 25 4.64 -51.81 15.93
N THR A 26 5.46 -51.61 16.97
CA THR A 26 6.50 -50.59 16.98
C THR A 26 7.73 -51.17 16.26
N LEU A 27 7.97 -50.73 15.03
CA LEU A 27 9.20 -51.09 14.30
C LEU A 27 10.30 -50.05 14.69
N VAL A 28 11.34 -50.52 15.34
CA VAL A 28 12.50 -49.71 15.74
C VAL A 28 13.33 -49.38 14.49
N ALA A 29 13.48 -48.09 14.24
CA ALA A 29 14.38 -47.34 13.35
C ALA A 29 15.29 -48.15 12.41
N GLN A 30 14.81 -48.45 11.22
CA GLN A 30 15.56 -48.68 9.98
C GLN A 30 14.69 -48.25 8.81
N PRO A 31 15.22 -47.67 7.70
CA PRO A 31 14.41 -47.36 6.55
C PRO A 31 13.70 -48.62 6.04
N MET A 32 12.40 -48.49 5.77
CA MET A 32 11.64 -49.59 5.20
C MET A 32 11.96 -49.68 3.69
N PHE A 33 12.87 -50.64 3.33
CA PHE A 33 13.22 -50.89 1.93
C PHE A 33 12.20 -51.89 1.31
N SER A 34 11.51 -51.48 0.27
CA SER A 34 10.89 -52.42 -0.65
C SER A 34 11.75 -52.55 -1.90
N ARG A 35 12.41 -53.73 -2.10
CA ARG A 35 13.23 -54.04 -3.27
C ARG A 35 12.52 -54.89 -4.30
N SER A 36 11.25 -55.08 -4.25
CA SER A 36 10.50 -55.90 -5.20
C SER A 36 9.43 -55.09 -5.92
N GLN A 37 9.22 -55.41 -7.18
CA GLN A 37 7.99 -55.05 -7.89
C GLN A 37 6.81 -55.56 -7.08
N GLY A 38 6.19 -54.66 -6.27
CA GLY A 38 5.18 -55.11 -5.34
C GLY A 38 4.30 -54.02 -4.79
N PHE A 39 3.17 -54.45 -4.28
CA PHE A 39 2.23 -53.56 -3.59
C PHE A 39 2.45 -53.71 -2.07
N VAL A 40 2.42 -52.59 -1.36
CA VAL A 40 2.25 -52.56 0.09
C VAL A 40 0.79 -52.25 0.36
N SER A 41 0.08 -53.15 1.01
CA SER A 41 -1.34 -52.95 1.31
C SER A 41 -1.53 -52.63 2.80
N ILE A 42 -2.21 -51.53 3.07
CA ILE A 42 -2.66 -51.09 4.38
C ILE A 42 -4.19 -51.18 4.33
N THR A 43 -4.72 -52.20 4.97
CA THR A 43 -6.18 -52.50 4.95
C THR A 43 -6.87 -51.80 6.12
N ASP A 44 -8.20 -51.68 6.01
CA ASP A 44 -9.06 -51.10 7.04
C ASP A 44 -8.80 -51.73 8.42
N GLY A 45 -8.64 -50.90 9.44
CA GLY A 45 -8.26 -51.26 10.79
C GLY A 45 -6.75 -51.43 11.07
N ALA A 46 -5.88 -51.27 10.05
CA ALA A 46 -4.44 -51.28 10.20
C ALA A 46 -3.91 -49.85 10.50
N LEU A 47 -3.09 -49.72 11.54
CA LEU A 47 -2.50 -48.44 11.95
C LEU A 47 -0.95 -48.55 12.02
N PRO A 48 -0.27 -48.82 10.90
CA PRO A 48 1.17 -48.88 10.89
C PRO A 48 1.80 -47.58 11.29
N ASN A 49 2.75 -47.67 12.25
CA ASN A 49 3.64 -46.57 12.66
C ASN A 49 5.07 -46.93 12.27
N VAL A 50 5.70 -46.08 11.46
CA VAL A 50 7.11 -46.26 11.04
C VAL A 50 7.97 -45.24 11.79
N ASP A 51 8.84 -45.73 12.68
CA ASP A 51 9.74 -44.90 13.49
C ASP A 51 10.93 -44.33 12.69
N GLY A 52 11.03 -44.59 11.41
CA GLY A 52 12.06 -44.11 10.49
C GLY A 52 11.50 -43.64 9.16
N ASP A 53 12.37 -43.60 8.16
CA ASP A 53 12.02 -43.18 6.83
C ASP A 53 11.09 -44.19 6.14
N VAL A 54 10.13 -43.65 5.35
CA VAL A 54 9.39 -44.43 4.37
C VAL A 54 10.06 -44.27 3.02
N TYR A 55 10.59 -45.39 2.50
CA TYR A 55 11.29 -45.42 1.22
C TYR A 55 10.53 -46.28 0.20
N LEU A 56 10.13 -45.68 -0.92
CA LEU A 56 9.47 -46.33 -2.04
C LEU A 56 10.49 -46.54 -3.17
N ASP A 57 10.86 -47.80 -3.38
CA ASP A 57 11.75 -48.26 -4.45
C ASP A 57 10.99 -48.26 -5.80
N ALA A 58 11.75 -48.40 -6.89
CA ALA A 58 11.19 -48.51 -8.26
C ALA A 58 10.05 -49.51 -8.36
N ASN A 59 8.93 -49.04 -8.90
CA ASN A 59 7.67 -49.81 -9.07
C ASN A 59 6.96 -50.19 -7.76
N THR A 60 7.27 -49.58 -6.62
CA THR A 60 6.47 -49.74 -5.41
C THR A 60 5.23 -48.84 -5.45
N VAL A 61 4.09 -49.42 -5.09
CA VAL A 61 2.81 -48.69 -4.93
C VAL A 61 2.23 -49.06 -3.57
N ILE A 62 1.83 -48.09 -2.79
CA ILE A 62 1.11 -48.29 -1.54
C ILE A 62 -0.41 -48.29 -1.84
N LEU A 63 -1.05 -49.36 -1.47
CA LEU A 63 -2.50 -49.48 -1.42
C LEU A 63 -2.95 -49.12 0.00
N ASN A 64 -3.31 -47.87 0.22
CA ASN A 64 -3.62 -47.35 1.54
C ASN A 64 -5.13 -47.09 1.70
N GLU A 65 -5.79 -47.96 2.48
CA GLU A 65 -7.21 -47.84 2.82
C GLU A 65 -7.46 -47.27 4.22
N ASP A 66 -6.40 -47.08 5.04
CA ASP A 66 -6.50 -46.57 6.42
C ASP A 66 -5.39 -45.56 6.74
N THR A 67 -4.72 -45.67 7.86
CA THR A 67 -3.79 -44.68 8.39
C THR A 67 -2.35 -45.20 8.42
N LEU A 68 -1.46 -44.52 7.75
CA LEU A 68 -0.01 -44.70 7.84
C LEU A 68 0.62 -43.51 8.56
N ARG A 69 1.41 -43.77 9.61
CA ARG A 69 2.21 -42.75 10.31
C ARG A 69 3.69 -42.94 10.01
N SER A 70 4.40 -41.84 9.73
CA SER A 70 5.85 -41.82 9.51
C SER A 70 6.51 -40.82 10.45
N GLN A 71 7.57 -41.23 11.16
CA GLN A 71 8.38 -40.35 11.99
C GLN A 71 9.66 -39.87 11.28
N GLY A 72 10.10 -40.56 10.21
CA GLY A 72 11.20 -40.17 9.35
C GLY A 72 10.75 -39.54 8.06
N ASP A 73 11.67 -39.34 7.13
CA ASP A 73 11.46 -38.76 5.82
C ASP A 73 10.56 -39.65 4.94
N TRP A 74 9.89 -39.00 3.99
CA TRP A 74 9.16 -39.66 2.93
C TRP A 74 9.95 -39.61 1.63
N ILE A 75 10.38 -40.78 1.12
CA ILE A 75 11.30 -40.86 -0.02
C ILE A 75 10.64 -41.66 -1.16
N ASN A 76 10.31 -41.00 -2.25
CA ASN A 76 9.65 -41.65 -3.41
C ASN A 76 10.63 -41.79 -4.58
N GLU A 77 11.17 -42.99 -4.77
CA GLU A 77 11.98 -43.42 -5.91
C GLU A 77 11.22 -44.40 -6.82
N SER A 78 9.89 -44.42 -6.74
CA SER A 78 9.07 -45.48 -7.35
C SER A 78 8.81 -45.35 -8.85
N ASN A 79 9.29 -44.35 -9.55
CA ASN A 79 8.92 -44.02 -10.94
C ASN A 79 7.44 -43.71 -11.13
N GLY A 80 6.69 -43.44 -10.06
CA GLY A 80 5.25 -43.14 -10.08
C GLY A 80 4.80 -42.36 -8.87
N LEU A 81 3.51 -42.26 -8.66
CA LEU A 81 2.91 -41.41 -7.63
C LEU A 81 3.05 -41.93 -6.20
N GLY A 82 3.58 -43.15 -6.02
CA GLY A 82 3.80 -43.77 -4.71
C GLY A 82 2.54 -44.43 -4.12
N PHE A 83 1.36 -43.94 -4.40
CA PHE A 83 0.08 -44.46 -3.94
C PHE A 83 -0.86 -44.82 -5.08
N ASP A 84 -1.81 -45.73 -4.80
CA ASP A 84 -3.01 -45.86 -5.63
C ASP A 84 -3.95 -44.69 -5.29
N PRO A 85 -4.20 -43.75 -6.20
CA PRO A 85 -5.01 -42.57 -5.92
C PRO A 85 -6.50 -42.85 -5.69
N SER A 86 -6.96 -44.05 -6.00
CA SER A 86 -8.36 -44.45 -5.79
C SER A 86 -8.71 -44.84 -4.36
N LEU A 87 -7.69 -45.00 -3.49
CA LEU A 87 -7.87 -45.49 -2.12
C LEU A 87 -7.78 -44.32 -1.10
N PRO A 88 -8.72 -44.23 -0.12
CA PRO A 88 -8.94 -43.07 0.72
C PRO A 88 -8.02 -42.95 1.93
N GLY A 89 -6.85 -43.54 1.93
CA GLY A 89 -5.97 -43.64 3.09
C GLY A 89 -5.39 -42.29 3.54
N TYR A 90 -4.99 -42.25 4.82
CA TYR A 90 -4.38 -41.11 5.49
C TYR A 90 -2.89 -41.34 5.67
N VAL A 91 -2.10 -40.31 5.45
CA VAL A 91 -0.68 -40.30 5.80
C VAL A 91 -0.40 -39.17 6.77
N TYR A 92 0.14 -39.54 7.94
CA TYR A 92 0.61 -38.60 8.94
C TYR A 92 2.13 -38.50 8.88
N LEU A 93 2.64 -37.30 8.65
CA LEU A 93 4.03 -36.98 8.93
C LEU A 93 4.12 -36.56 10.40
N ASP A 94 4.54 -37.53 11.24
CA ASP A 94 4.38 -37.52 12.70
C ASP A 94 5.72 -37.41 13.48
N GLY A 95 6.82 -37.16 12.78
CA GLY A 95 8.14 -36.85 13.38
C GLY A 95 8.33 -35.35 13.63
N ASP A 96 9.53 -34.98 13.99
CA ASP A 96 9.95 -33.58 14.13
C ASP A 96 10.13 -32.95 12.72
N ASP A 97 11.33 -32.53 12.36
CA ASP A 97 11.61 -32.09 10.99
C ASP A 97 11.57 -33.29 10.04
N GLN A 98 10.78 -33.21 8.99
CA GLN A 98 10.64 -34.26 8.00
C GLN A 98 10.62 -33.70 6.59
N THR A 99 11.17 -34.47 5.64
CA THR A 99 11.22 -34.09 4.23
C THR A 99 10.50 -35.10 3.35
N ILE A 100 9.62 -34.59 2.47
CA ILE A 100 9.11 -35.33 1.32
C ILE A 100 10.10 -35.13 0.18
N ARG A 101 10.77 -36.20 -0.26
CA ARG A 101 11.83 -36.15 -1.27
C ARG A 101 11.87 -37.39 -2.16
N GLY A 102 12.75 -37.41 -3.13
CA GLY A 102 12.97 -38.53 -4.05
C GLY A 102 13.14 -38.07 -5.49
N SER A 103 12.98 -38.99 -6.43
CA SER A 103 13.02 -38.72 -7.86
C SER A 103 11.62 -38.61 -8.53
N SER A 104 10.57 -38.91 -7.76
CA SER A 104 9.19 -38.92 -8.25
C SER A 104 8.28 -38.16 -7.29
N THR A 105 7.32 -37.41 -7.85
CA THR A 105 6.25 -36.75 -7.08
C THR A 105 5.43 -37.79 -6.31
N THR A 106 5.08 -37.46 -5.06
CA THR A 106 4.13 -38.30 -4.31
C THR A 106 2.74 -37.67 -4.34
N ARG A 107 1.73 -38.52 -4.65
CA ARG A 107 0.34 -38.16 -4.62
C ARG A 107 -0.36 -38.86 -3.44
N PHE A 108 -0.64 -38.09 -2.41
CA PHE A 108 -1.36 -38.53 -1.24
C PHE A 108 -2.86 -38.40 -1.43
N HIS A 109 -3.65 -39.33 -0.91
CA HIS A 109 -5.09 -39.08 -0.85
C HIS A 109 -5.40 -38.07 0.27
N ASN A 110 -4.95 -38.34 1.50
CA ASN A 110 -5.00 -37.39 2.62
C ASN A 110 -3.62 -37.25 3.23
N LEU A 111 -3.13 -36.03 3.39
CA LEU A 111 -1.85 -35.68 3.99
C LEU A 111 -2.07 -34.82 5.24
N LEU A 112 -1.53 -35.28 6.39
CA LEU A 112 -1.64 -34.61 7.67
C LEU A 112 -0.24 -34.36 8.25
N LEU A 113 0.03 -33.11 8.59
CA LEU A 113 1.28 -32.68 9.19
C LEU A 113 1.08 -32.57 10.71
N ALA A 114 1.73 -33.46 11.45
CA ALA A 114 1.48 -33.63 12.87
C ALA A 114 2.74 -33.41 13.72
N THR A 115 2.59 -33.50 15.03
CA THR A 115 3.60 -33.46 16.09
C THR A 115 4.37 -32.14 16.18
N SER A 116 5.64 -32.05 15.76
CA SER A 116 6.51 -30.89 15.90
C SER A 116 7.35 -30.67 14.64
N GLY A 117 8.21 -29.66 14.66
CA GLY A 117 9.15 -29.33 13.59
C GLY A 117 8.51 -28.77 12.31
N THR A 118 9.35 -28.52 11.34
CA THR A 118 8.97 -28.08 9.99
C THR A 118 8.88 -29.27 9.05
N LYS A 119 7.88 -29.30 8.19
CA LYS A 119 7.76 -30.29 7.13
C LYS A 119 8.24 -29.67 5.81
N TYR A 120 9.15 -30.36 5.14
CA TYR A 120 9.79 -29.89 3.92
C TYR A 120 9.34 -30.70 2.71
N ALA A 121 9.33 -30.10 1.54
CA ALA A 121 9.15 -30.81 0.27
C ALA A 121 10.22 -30.37 -0.73
N SER A 122 11.06 -31.30 -1.16
CA SER A 122 12.07 -31.07 -2.21
C SER A 122 11.55 -31.35 -3.63
N LEU A 123 10.30 -31.74 -3.75
CA LEU A 123 9.57 -32.00 -4.98
C LEU A 123 8.14 -31.46 -4.84
N HIS A 124 7.44 -31.38 -5.96
CA HIS A 124 6.00 -31.15 -5.93
C HIS A 124 5.27 -32.23 -5.13
N VAL A 125 4.23 -31.82 -4.43
CA VAL A 125 3.38 -32.73 -3.63
C VAL A 125 1.95 -32.62 -4.17
N GLU A 126 1.31 -33.75 -4.36
CA GLU A 126 -0.08 -33.83 -4.79
C GLU A 126 -0.99 -34.39 -3.69
N VAL A 127 -2.17 -33.80 -3.51
CA VAL A 127 -3.15 -34.19 -2.52
C VAL A 127 -4.52 -34.28 -3.17
N ASP A 128 -5.11 -35.49 -3.16
CA ASP A 128 -6.40 -35.71 -3.80
C ASP A 128 -7.59 -35.21 -3.00
N SER A 129 -7.52 -35.30 -1.66
CA SER A 129 -8.69 -35.05 -0.81
C SER A 129 -8.43 -34.04 0.29
N LEU A 130 -7.62 -34.34 1.30
CA LEU A 130 -7.41 -33.51 2.49
C LEU A 130 -5.95 -33.17 2.69
N LEU A 131 -5.64 -31.88 2.81
CA LEU A 131 -4.39 -31.36 3.35
C LEU A 131 -4.66 -30.76 4.74
N ASP A 132 -4.10 -31.35 5.80
CA ASP A 132 -4.17 -30.79 7.14
C ASP A 132 -2.78 -30.38 7.60
N LEU A 133 -2.58 -29.07 7.72
CA LEU A 133 -1.32 -28.46 8.15
C LEU A 133 -1.14 -28.49 9.68
N GLY A 134 -2.22 -28.77 10.44
CA GLY A 134 -2.20 -28.70 11.89
C GLY A 134 -1.61 -27.38 12.41
N ASP A 135 -0.50 -27.50 13.15
CA ASP A 135 0.29 -26.37 13.64
C ASP A 135 1.64 -26.23 12.93
N ARG A 136 1.82 -26.85 11.75
CA ARG A 136 3.12 -27.01 11.10
C ARG A 136 3.32 -26.06 9.95
N GLN A 137 4.56 -25.54 9.83
CA GLN A 137 5.06 -24.96 8.61
C GLN A 137 5.28 -26.09 7.59
N PHE A 138 4.75 -25.92 6.40
CA PHE A 138 5.05 -26.75 5.23
C PHE A 138 5.91 -25.95 4.27
N ASP A 139 7.21 -26.17 4.31
CA ASP A 139 8.19 -25.48 3.47
C ASP A 139 8.40 -26.25 2.18
N LEU A 140 8.01 -25.65 1.08
CA LEU A 140 8.02 -26.25 -0.26
C LEU A 140 9.27 -25.88 -1.07
N ASP A 141 10.14 -25.03 -0.54
CA ASP A 141 11.21 -24.39 -1.34
C ASP A 141 10.60 -23.78 -2.62
N THR A 142 11.06 -24.18 -3.80
CA THR A 142 10.54 -23.73 -5.10
C THR A 142 9.40 -24.62 -5.64
N ASN A 143 8.89 -25.52 -4.85
CA ASN A 143 7.88 -26.49 -5.26
C ASN A 143 6.46 -26.03 -4.92
N THR A 144 5.50 -26.80 -5.42
CA THR A 144 4.06 -26.55 -5.24
C THR A 144 3.39 -27.74 -4.57
N VAL A 145 2.49 -27.49 -3.64
CA VAL A 145 1.51 -28.47 -3.19
C VAL A 145 0.19 -28.26 -3.93
N PHE A 146 -0.24 -29.28 -4.67
CA PHE A 146 -1.48 -29.29 -5.45
C PHE A 146 -2.59 -29.96 -4.65
N VAL A 147 -3.73 -29.29 -4.45
CA VAL A 147 -4.91 -29.83 -3.77
C VAL A 147 -6.05 -29.90 -4.76
N TYR A 148 -6.36 -31.12 -5.21
CA TYR A 148 -7.29 -31.36 -6.31
C TYR A 148 -8.76 -31.40 -5.89
N ASN A 149 -9.07 -31.70 -4.62
CA ASN A 149 -10.45 -31.69 -4.16
C ASN A 149 -11.01 -30.27 -4.14
N PRO A 150 -12.07 -30.01 -4.92
CA PRO A 150 -12.62 -28.65 -5.03
C PRO A 150 -13.52 -28.24 -3.85
N THR A 151 -13.58 -29.02 -2.78
CA THR A 151 -14.35 -28.66 -1.59
C THR A 151 -13.59 -27.60 -0.79
N PHE A 152 -14.29 -26.58 -0.28
CA PHE A 152 -13.65 -25.41 0.34
C PHE A 152 -12.86 -25.73 1.62
N ASN A 153 -13.29 -26.70 2.44
CA ASN A 153 -12.77 -27.03 3.77
C ASN A 153 -11.75 -28.18 3.78
N VAL A 154 -11.18 -28.55 2.65
CA VAL A 154 -10.19 -29.65 2.55
C VAL A 154 -8.76 -29.21 2.85
N VAL A 155 -8.48 -27.91 2.89
CA VAL A 155 -7.25 -27.40 3.46
C VAL A 155 -7.55 -26.96 4.88
N ARG A 156 -6.95 -27.67 5.86
CA ARG A 156 -7.19 -27.45 7.30
C ARG A 156 -5.92 -27.02 7.99
N ARG A 157 -6.08 -26.28 9.07
CA ARG A 157 -5.00 -25.84 9.94
C ARG A 157 -5.53 -25.43 11.32
N ASN A 158 -4.63 -25.46 12.33
CA ASN A 158 -4.76 -24.64 13.54
C ASN A 158 -3.94 -23.36 13.38
N HIS A 159 -2.59 -23.48 13.41
CA HIS A 159 -1.66 -22.37 13.19
C HIS A 159 -0.72 -22.61 11.99
N GLY A 160 -0.75 -23.82 11.39
CA GLY A 160 0.10 -24.19 10.27
C GLY A 160 -0.09 -23.34 9.02
N PHE A 161 0.94 -23.25 8.20
CA PHE A 161 0.94 -22.48 6.95
C PHE A 161 1.89 -23.08 5.91
N VAL A 162 1.72 -22.67 4.68
CA VAL A 162 2.58 -23.03 3.55
C VAL A 162 3.56 -21.89 3.29
N ARG A 163 4.85 -22.23 3.25
CA ARG A 163 5.93 -21.38 2.77
C ARG A 163 6.46 -21.87 1.44
N ALA A 164 6.71 -21.01 0.48
CA ALA A 164 7.34 -21.37 -0.78
C ALA A 164 8.20 -20.24 -1.33
N LEU A 165 9.13 -20.57 -2.22
CA LEU A 165 10.03 -19.65 -2.91
C LEU A 165 9.81 -19.74 -4.44
N GLY A 166 10.48 -18.88 -5.19
CA GLY A 166 10.43 -18.91 -6.67
C GLY A 166 8.99 -18.83 -7.19
N ASP A 167 8.59 -19.79 -7.99
CA ASP A 167 7.22 -19.94 -8.51
C ASP A 167 6.43 -21.06 -7.80
N GLY A 168 6.94 -21.52 -6.65
CA GLY A 168 6.25 -22.47 -5.78
C GLY A 168 5.05 -21.85 -5.07
N GLY A 169 4.23 -22.70 -4.43
CA GLY A 169 3.06 -22.23 -3.70
C GLY A 169 2.09 -23.32 -3.32
N ILE A 170 0.96 -22.94 -2.77
CA ILE A 170 -0.20 -23.82 -2.63
C ILE A 170 -1.16 -23.57 -3.79
N GLU A 171 -1.49 -24.63 -4.53
CA GLU A 171 -2.44 -24.60 -5.63
C GLU A 171 -3.71 -25.36 -5.26
N ARG A 172 -4.86 -24.78 -5.55
CA ARG A 172 -6.16 -25.39 -5.23
C ARG A 172 -7.09 -25.36 -6.43
N THR A 173 -7.84 -26.44 -6.60
CA THR A 173 -9.04 -26.49 -7.45
C THR A 173 -10.24 -25.94 -6.68
N LEU A 174 -11.04 -25.07 -7.33
CA LEU A 174 -12.26 -24.47 -6.80
C LEU A 174 -13.42 -24.72 -7.77
N ASN A 175 -14.63 -24.93 -7.25
CA ASN A 175 -15.80 -25.20 -8.12
C ASN A 175 -17.11 -24.53 -7.67
N ALA A 176 -17.12 -23.89 -6.52
CA ALA A 176 -18.30 -23.28 -5.92
C ALA A 176 -18.03 -21.86 -5.46
N THR A 177 -19.06 -21.11 -5.10
CA THR A 177 -18.99 -19.77 -4.57
C THR A 177 -18.66 -19.70 -3.06
N ASP A 178 -17.95 -20.72 -2.59
CA ASP A 178 -17.45 -20.82 -1.22
C ASP A 178 -16.14 -20.04 -1.03
N THR A 179 -15.76 -19.85 0.23
CA THR A 179 -14.48 -19.22 0.59
C THR A 179 -13.37 -20.25 0.64
N TYR A 180 -12.41 -20.14 -0.27
CA TYR A 180 -11.23 -21.01 -0.35
C TYR A 180 -10.01 -20.35 0.23
N ILE A 181 -9.57 -20.81 1.40
CA ILE A 181 -8.38 -20.28 2.08
C ILE A 181 -7.08 -20.83 1.47
N PHE A 182 -6.10 -19.94 1.28
CA PHE A 182 -4.73 -20.24 0.93
C PHE A 182 -3.85 -19.81 2.12
N PRO A 183 -3.50 -20.74 3.00
CA PRO A 183 -2.85 -20.45 4.27
C PRO A 183 -1.34 -20.25 4.07
N VAL A 184 -0.93 -19.12 3.55
CA VAL A 184 0.45 -18.76 3.28
C VAL A 184 1.07 -17.93 4.39
N GLY A 185 2.38 -18.15 4.63
CA GLY A 185 3.14 -17.47 5.67
C GLY A 185 4.63 -17.74 5.56
N PHE A 186 5.40 -17.16 6.49
CA PHE A 186 6.82 -17.41 6.69
C PHE A 186 7.22 -17.12 8.15
N GLU A 187 8.43 -17.51 8.54
CA GLU A 187 9.01 -17.19 9.86
C GLU A 187 10.20 -16.24 9.68
N ILE A 188 10.28 -15.21 10.51
CA ILE A 188 11.39 -14.29 10.56
C ILE A 188 11.77 -14.00 12.02
N GLY A 189 13.02 -14.27 12.39
CA GLY A 189 13.50 -13.98 13.75
C GLY A 189 12.81 -14.78 14.87
N GLY A 190 12.08 -15.84 14.51
CA GLY A 190 11.27 -16.66 15.43
C GLY A 190 9.80 -16.23 15.52
N ASP A 191 9.42 -15.17 14.82
CA ASP A 191 8.04 -14.72 14.73
C ASP A 191 7.37 -15.25 13.44
N THR A 192 6.14 -15.73 13.55
CA THR A 192 5.35 -16.20 12.43
C THR A 192 4.61 -15.06 11.77
N VAL A 193 4.86 -14.83 10.49
CA VAL A 193 4.13 -13.92 9.64
C VAL A 193 3.12 -14.72 8.81
N TYR A 194 1.87 -14.75 9.27
CA TYR A 194 0.77 -15.44 8.59
C TYR A 194 -0.13 -14.43 7.90
N ARG A 195 -0.15 -14.45 6.56
CA ARG A 195 -0.91 -13.50 5.74
C ARG A 195 -1.67 -14.26 4.65
N PRO A 196 -2.74 -14.96 5.03
CA PRO A 196 -3.48 -15.80 4.08
C PRO A 196 -4.22 -14.95 3.05
N VAL A 197 -4.55 -15.62 1.96
CA VAL A 197 -5.46 -15.12 0.94
C VAL A 197 -6.67 -16.04 0.90
N GLU A 198 -7.85 -15.46 0.74
CA GLU A 198 -9.07 -16.18 0.42
C GLU A 198 -9.50 -15.85 -1.00
N VAL A 199 -9.85 -16.86 -1.77
CA VAL A 199 -10.42 -16.71 -3.12
C VAL A 199 -11.85 -17.21 -3.10
N ILE A 200 -12.77 -16.37 -3.56
CA ILE A 200 -14.21 -16.65 -3.60
C ILE A 200 -14.67 -16.48 -5.05
N PRO A 201 -14.92 -17.57 -5.79
CA PRO A 201 -15.49 -17.47 -7.12
C PRO A 201 -16.87 -16.81 -7.11
N ASN A 202 -17.14 -15.90 -8.02
CA ASN A 202 -18.43 -15.22 -8.12
C ASN A 202 -19.50 -16.07 -8.85
N SER A 203 -19.11 -17.18 -9.44
CA SER A 203 -20.01 -18.14 -10.08
C SER A 203 -19.54 -19.59 -9.85
N ILE A 204 -20.45 -20.54 -10.04
CA ILE A 204 -20.10 -21.96 -10.08
C ILE A 204 -19.34 -22.24 -11.37
N GLY A 205 -18.17 -22.86 -11.25
CA GLY A 205 -17.31 -23.12 -12.40
C GLY A 205 -16.12 -24.00 -12.03
N SER A 206 -15.14 -24.08 -12.89
CA SER A 206 -13.86 -24.74 -12.60
C SER A 206 -12.77 -23.70 -12.61
N TYR A 207 -12.09 -23.57 -11.48
CA TYR A 207 -11.02 -22.62 -11.28
C TYR A 207 -9.82 -23.30 -10.65
N ILE A 208 -8.63 -22.85 -10.97
CA ILE A 208 -7.39 -23.26 -10.33
C ILE A 208 -6.60 -22.00 -10.01
N TYR A 209 -6.30 -21.82 -8.72
CA TYR A 209 -5.50 -20.73 -8.21
C TYR A 209 -4.30 -21.27 -7.46
N ARG A 210 -3.14 -20.62 -7.67
CA ARG A 210 -1.95 -20.85 -6.89
C ARG A 210 -1.57 -19.55 -6.16
N VAL A 211 -1.23 -19.69 -4.88
CA VAL A 211 -0.90 -18.54 -4.02
C VAL A 211 0.42 -18.77 -3.30
N ARG A 212 1.20 -17.71 -3.20
CA ARG A 212 2.42 -17.63 -2.41
C ARG A 212 2.50 -16.28 -1.71
N LEU A 213 3.02 -16.27 -0.47
CA LEU A 213 3.49 -15.05 0.19
C LEU A 213 5.00 -14.90 -0.08
N VAL A 214 5.42 -13.74 -0.57
CA VAL A 214 6.82 -13.41 -0.81
C VAL A 214 7.35 -12.61 0.37
N GLU A 215 8.35 -13.13 1.05
CA GLU A 215 8.98 -12.55 2.24
C GLU A 215 10.06 -11.50 1.90
N ASN A 216 9.66 -10.43 1.18
CA ASN A 216 10.61 -9.55 0.56
C ASN A 216 9.98 -8.20 0.20
N ASP A 217 10.78 -7.12 0.21
CA ASP A 217 10.37 -5.86 -0.42
C ASP A 217 10.16 -6.10 -1.92
N PRO A 218 9.01 -5.75 -2.50
CA PRO A 218 8.77 -5.89 -3.93
C PRO A 218 9.87 -5.29 -4.81
N SER A 219 10.50 -4.19 -4.36
CA SER A 219 11.57 -3.52 -5.11
C SER A 219 12.81 -4.38 -5.31
N LEU A 220 13.04 -5.39 -4.46
CA LEU A 220 14.14 -6.35 -4.61
C LEU A 220 13.89 -7.37 -5.72
N ASP A 221 12.63 -7.54 -6.12
CA ASP A 221 12.21 -8.42 -7.21
C ASP A 221 11.91 -7.64 -8.52
N ASN A 222 12.49 -6.45 -8.66
CA ASN A 222 12.29 -5.52 -9.79
C ASN A 222 10.84 -4.98 -9.91
N LEU A 223 10.10 -4.97 -8.82
CA LEU A 223 8.76 -4.39 -8.71
C LEU A 223 8.87 -3.08 -7.91
N SER A 224 9.52 -2.06 -8.49
CA SER A 224 9.87 -0.82 -7.79
C SER A 224 8.64 -0.16 -7.16
N ARG A 225 8.67 0.08 -5.85
CA ARG A 225 7.60 0.80 -5.13
C ARG A 225 7.49 2.28 -5.52
N GLU A 226 8.50 2.83 -6.18
CA GLU A 226 8.47 4.19 -6.73
C GLU A 226 7.73 4.27 -8.07
N GLU A 227 7.64 3.17 -8.80
CA GLU A 227 6.87 3.04 -10.04
C GLU A 227 5.40 2.75 -9.71
N ARG A 228 4.66 3.79 -9.33
CA ARG A 228 3.29 3.67 -8.83
C ARG A 228 2.38 4.79 -9.33
N ASP A 229 1.07 4.53 -9.35
CA ASP A 229 0.05 5.55 -9.58
C ASP A 229 0.15 6.67 -8.52
N LEU A 230 -0.13 7.90 -8.91
CA LEU A 230 -0.04 9.08 -8.04
C LEU A 230 -0.94 9.00 -6.80
N LEU A 231 -2.01 8.23 -6.86
CA LEU A 231 -2.92 8.04 -5.74
C LEU A 231 -2.44 7.01 -4.72
N ILE A 232 -1.36 6.26 -5.03
CA ILE A 232 -0.77 5.30 -4.10
C ILE A 232 0.26 6.02 -3.23
N CYS A 233 -0.01 6.11 -1.95
CA CYS A 233 0.83 6.79 -0.99
C CYS A 233 2.03 5.94 -0.58
N SER A 234 1.77 4.71 -0.17
CA SER A 234 2.79 3.74 0.21
C SER A 234 2.39 2.33 -0.20
N ILE A 235 3.38 1.48 -0.35
CA ILE A 235 3.24 0.05 -0.65
C ILE A 235 4.03 -0.70 0.40
N ASN A 236 3.50 -1.82 0.89
CA ASN A 236 4.16 -2.67 1.87
C ASN A 236 5.56 -3.05 1.40
N ASP A 237 6.56 -2.85 2.27
CA ASP A 237 7.98 -3.08 1.99
C ASP A 237 8.52 -4.37 2.63
N ARG A 238 7.68 -5.17 3.28
CA ARG A 238 8.07 -6.39 4.00
C ARG A 238 7.67 -7.66 3.28
N PHE A 239 6.55 -7.63 2.58
CA PHE A 239 6.03 -8.78 1.85
C PHE A 239 5.03 -8.34 0.78
N TYR A 240 4.79 -9.25 -0.17
CA TYR A 240 3.71 -9.15 -1.15
C TYR A 240 3.20 -10.53 -1.52
N HIS A 241 2.05 -10.62 -2.17
CA HIS A 241 1.48 -11.88 -2.60
C HIS A 241 1.72 -12.09 -4.09
N LYS A 242 2.02 -13.34 -4.47
CA LYS A 242 1.88 -13.81 -5.84
C LYS A 242 0.64 -14.69 -5.92
N ILE A 243 -0.23 -14.37 -6.86
CA ILE A 243 -1.49 -15.09 -7.09
C ILE A 243 -1.60 -15.37 -8.58
N TRP A 244 -1.53 -16.65 -8.95
CA TRP A 244 -1.69 -17.09 -10.32
C TRP A 244 -3.07 -17.69 -10.51
N GLU A 245 -3.74 -17.29 -11.58
CA GLU A 245 -4.92 -17.97 -12.08
C GLU A 245 -4.50 -18.94 -13.19
N GLU A 246 -4.40 -20.21 -12.85
CA GLU A 246 -4.00 -21.27 -13.79
C GLU A 246 -5.19 -21.71 -14.67
N LEU A 247 -6.39 -21.63 -14.14
CA LEU A 247 -7.64 -21.92 -14.84
C LEU A 247 -8.78 -21.06 -14.29
N GLY A 248 -9.59 -20.48 -15.17
CA GLY A 248 -10.79 -19.72 -14.84
C GLY A 248 -11.12 -18.74 -15.95
N THR A 249 -12.37 -18.29 -16.00
CA THR A 249 -12.82 -17.30 -16.98
C THR A 249 -13.69 -16.22 -16.38
N ASP A 250 -14.16 -16.41 -15.16
CA ASP A 250 -15.03 -15.47 -14.45
C ASP A 250 -14.28 -14.71 -13.36
N SER A 251 -14.91 -13.65 -12.91
CA SER A 251 -14.38 -12.84 -11.81
C SER A 251 -14.47 -13.58 -10.47
N VAL A 252 -13.54 -13.23 -9.59
CA VAL A 252 -13.48 -13.70 -8.21
C VAL A 252 -13.43 -12.53 -7.25
N THR A 253 -13.75 -12.78 -5.99
CA THR A 253 -13.37 -11.92 -4.88
C THR A 253 -12.10 -12.48 -4.26
N ILE A 254 -11.11 -11.61 -4.02
CA ILE A 254 -9.87 -11.97 -3.33
C ILE A 254 -9.80 -11.17 -2.04
N ASN A 255 -9.70 -11.88 -0.92
CA ASN A 255 -9.52 -11.29 0.40
C ASN A 255 -8.07 -11.40 0.82
N PHE A 256 -7.45 -10.27 1.13
CA PHE A 256 -6.11 -10.20 1.71
C PHE A 256 -6.24 -9.97 3.21
N ILE A 257 -5.74 -10.91 4.01
CA ILE A 257 -5.83 -10.87 5.47
C ILE A 257 -4.47 -10.53 6.05
N PHE A 258 -4.41 -9.52 6.91
CA PHE A 258 -3.16 -9.05 7.49
C PHE A 258 -3.34 -8.51 8.92
N ASN A 259 -2.23 -8.30 9.62
CA ASN A 259 -2.22 -7.76 10.98
C ASN A 259 -1.77 -6.29 10.96
N PRO A 260 -2.67 -5.31 11.12
CA PRO A 260 -2.29 -3.90 11.06
C PRO A 260 -1.32 -3.46 12.17
N LEU A 261 -1.26 -4.18 13.29
CA LEU A 261 -0.30 -3.87 14.37
C LEU A 261 1.14 -4.19 13.99
N ASP A 262 1.35 -5.22 13.15
CA ASP A 262 2.67 -5.65 12.71
C ASP A 262 3.04 -5.08 11.34
N ASP A 263 2.07 -4.98 10.43
CA ASP A 263 2.30 -4.69 9.02
C ASP A 263 2.14 -3.22 8.68
N GLY A 264 1.32 -2.49 9.44
CA GLY A 264 0.93 -1.10 9.18
C GLY A 264 -0.53 -0.96 8.76
N GLU A 265 -0.98 0.27 8.77
CA GLU A 265 -2.37 0.67 8.51
C GLU A 265 -2.63 0.79 7.00
N PHE A 266 -2.69 -0.35 6.31
CA PHE A 266 -3.06 -0.39 4.90
C PHE A 266 -4.59 -0.39 4.73
N ASN A 267 -5.06 0.22 3.66
CA ASN A 267 -6.49 0.35 3.33
C ASN A 267 -6.83 -0.13 1.92
N ASP A 268 -5.85 -0.50 1.13
CA ASP A 268 -6.03 -0.88 -0.26
C ASP A 268 -5.06 -2.00 -0.67
N VAL A 269 -5.28 -2.55 -1.85
CA VAL A 269 -4.40 -3.49 -2.52
C VAL A 269 -4.08 -2.95 -3.90
N VAL A 270 -2.81 -3.00 -4.23
CA VAL A 270 -2.28 -2.66 -5.55
C VAL A 270 -1.77 -3.90 -6.26
N HIS A 271 -1.77 -3.85 -7.57
CA HIS A 271 -1.23 -4.92 -8.40
C HIS A 271 -0.20 -4.37 -9.40
N TRP A 272 0.82 -5.20 -9.72
CA TRP A 272 1.84 -4.83 -10.68
C TRP A 272 1.39 -5.15 -12.10
N ARG A 273 1.39 -4.16 -12.99
CA ARG A 273 1.04 -4.36 -14.41
C ARG A 273 2.24 -4.68 -15.29
N ASN A 274 1.95 -5.20 -16.49
CA ASN A 274 2.94 -5.39 -17.56
C ASN A 274 3.53 -4.06 -18.12
N ILE A 275 2.86 -2.94 -17.91
CA ILE A 275 3.49 -1.62 -17.92
C ILE A 275 4.10 -1.48 -16.52
N PRO A 276 5.43 -1.40 -16.36
CA PRO A 276 6.07 -1.58 -15.07
C PRO A 276 5.67 -0.48 -14.08
N GLN A 277 4.50 -0.64 -13.47
CA GLN A 277 4.00 0.24 -12.41
C GLN A 277 2.95 -0.47 -11.55
N TRP A 278 2.86 -0.06 -10.29
CA TRP A 278 1.78 -0.44 -9.39
C TRP A 278 0.53 0.39 -9.68
N GLU A 279 -0.60 -0.29 -9.78
CA GLU A 279 -1.92 0.33 -9.95
C GLU A 279 -2.88 -0.12 -8.87
N ILE A 280 -3.80 0.77 -8.52
CA ILE A 280 -4.89 0.47 -7.57
C ILE A 280 -5.81 -0.57 -8.20
N ALA A 281 -6.11 -1.63 -7.44
CA ALA A 281 -7.10 -2.61 -7.85
C ALA A 281 -8.50 -1.96 -7.91
N PRO A 282 -9.27 -2.17 -8.98
CA PRO A 282 -10.61 -1.61 -9.06
C PRO A 282 -11.54 -2.26 -8.03
N SER A 283 -12.32 -1.46 -7.32
CA SER A 283 -13.38 -1.90 -6.40
C SER A 283 -12.88 -2.77 -5.23
N PHE A 284 -12.51 -2.12 -4.15
CA PHE A 284 -12.12 -2.77 -2.91
C PHE A 284 -13.02 -2.33 -1.74
N SER A 285 -12.99 -3.11 -0.68
CA SER A 285 -13.59 -2.77 0.62
C SER A 285 -12.67 -3.23 1.74
N THR A 286 -12.59 -2.44 2.79
CA THR A 286 -11.78 -2.75 3.98
C THR A 286 -12.70 -3.08 5.14
N ASN A 287 -12.42 -4.19 5.83
CA ASN A 287 -13.17 -4.64 6.99
C ASN A 287 -12.21 -4.96 8.15
N ASN A 288 -12.44 -4.34 9.30
CA ASN A 288 -11.70 -4.61 10.53
C ASN A 288 -12.39 -5.76 11.28
N ILE A 289 -11.75 -6.92 11.33
CA ILE A 289 -12.25 -8.11 12.05
C ILE A 289 -11.91 -7.98 13.53
N SER A 290 -10.67 -7.60 13.84
CA SER A 290 -10.16 -7.37 15.20
C SER A 290 -9.03 -6.34 15.17
N PRO A 291 -8.52 -5.88 16.32
CA PRO A 291 -7.33 -5.00 16.33
C PRO A 291 -6.09 -5.58 15.64
N SER A 292 -5.96 -6.91 15.61
CA SER A 292 -4.84 -7.63 15.00
C SER A 292 -5.19 -8.31 13.68
N GLU A 293 -6.38 -8.04 13.13
CA GLU A 293 -6.81 -8.67 11.88
C GLU A 293 -7.70 -7.75 11.06
N ARG A 294 -7.24 -7.46 9.86
CA ARG A 294 -7.93 -6.67 8.85
C ARG A 294 -8.01 -7.44 7.55
N VAL A 295 -9.11 -7.24 6.84
CA VAL A 295 -9.35 -7.81 5.52
C VAL A 295 -9.55 -6.70 4.52
N ILE A 296 -8.81 -6.77 3.42
CA ILE A 296 -9.08 -5.96 2.23
C ILE A 296 -9.60 -6.89 1.15
N SER A 297 -10.82 -6.63 0.69
CA SER A 297 -11.51 -7.43 -0.32
C SER A 297 -11.48 -6.72 -1.66
N MET A 298 -10.90 -7.36 -2.66
CA MET A 298 -10.88 -6.91 -4.04
C MET A 298 -11.98 -7.66 -4.83
N THR A 299 -13.01 -6.96 -5.32
CA THR A 299 -14.16 -7.58 -5.99
C THR A 299 -14.84 -6.64 -7.01
N PRO A 300 -15.29 -7.12 -8.18
CA PRO A 300 -14.90 -8.37 -8.82
C PRO A 300 -13.50 -8.25 -9.46
N TRP A 301 -12.62 -9.20 -9.24
CA TRP A 301 -11.32 -9.23 -9.90
C TRP A 301 -11.36 -10.12 -11.14
N LYS A 302 -10.85 -9.62 -12.26
CA LYS A 302 -10.78 -10.30 -13.54
C LYS A 302 -9.60 -9.85 -14.40
N ASN A 303 -8.47 -9.60 -13.81
CA ASN A 303 -7.28 -9.18 -14.57
C ASN A 303 -6.18 -10.23 -14.45
N TYR A 304 -6.17 -11.17 -15.37
CA TYR A 304 -5.26 -12.33 -15.41
C TYR A 304 -3.83 -12.01 -15.87
N LEU A 305 -3.50 -10.74 -16.09
CA LEU A 305 -2.18 -10.30 -16.53
C LEU A 305 -1.29 -9.84 -15.37
N SER A 306 -1.80 -9.86 -14.14
CA SER A 306 -1.06 -9.48 -12.95
C SER A 306 -1.02 -10.62 -11.96
N GLU A 307 0.18 -10.97 -11.52
CA GLU A 307 0.42 -12.02 -10.51
C GLU A 307 0.83 -11.44 -9.16
N ASN A 308 1.30 -10.19 -9.13
CA ASN A 308 1.89 -9.58 -7.94
C ASN A 308 0.93 -8.56 -7.33
N PHE A 309 0.64 -8.74 -6.04
CA PHE A 309 -0.28 -7.92 -5.26
C PHE A 309 0.38 -7.50 -3.95
N ALA A 310 0.28 -6.24 -3.62
CA ALA A 310 0.80 -5.71 -2.37
C ALA A 310 -0.27 -4.91 -1.62
N LEU A 311 -0.18 -4.92 -0.30
CA LEU A 311 -0.97 -4.01 0.53
C LEU A 311 -0.48 -2.59 0.31
N SER A 312 -1.39 -1.62 0.29
CA SER A 312 -1.07 -0.22 0.05
C SER A 312 -1.94 0.73 0.87
N GLU A 313 -1.46 1.96 0.98
CA GLU A 313 -2.20 3.09 1.51
C GLU A 313 -2.52 4.04 0.36
N THR A 314 -3.79 4.38 0.19
CA THR A 314 -4.29 5.26 -0.88
C THR A 314 -5.10 6.44 -0.36
N THR A 315 -5.17 6.64 0.97
CA THR A 315 -5.85 7.80 1.55
C THR A 315 -4.99 9.05 1.42
N ALA A 316 -5.04 9.67 0.24
CA ALA A 316 -4.39 10.96 0.02
C ALA A 316 -5.05 12.06 0.89
N PRO A 317 -4.30 13.07 1.33
CA PRO A 317 -4.89 14.27 1.89
C PRO A 317 -5.75 14.95 0.83
N PHE A 318 -6.63 15.84 1.26
CA PHE A 318 -7.43 16.67 0.34
C PHE A 318 -6.87 18.09 0.33
N ALA A 319 -6.01 18.38 -0.62
CA ALA A 319 -5.38 19.70 -0.75
C ALA A 319 -6.42 20.78 -1.08
N GLN A 320 -6.34 21.90 -0.40
CA GLN A 320 -7.12 23.11 -0.69
C GLN A 320 -6.18 24.33 -0.63
N ALA A 321 -6.00 25.00 -1.76
CA ALA A 321 -5.24 26.25 -1.89
C ALA A 321 -6.10 27.49 -1.65
N GLY A 322 -7.41 27.33 -1.58
CA GLY A 322 -8.39 28.41 -1.61
C GLY A 322 -8.84 28.77 -3.03
N ASN A 323 -9.71 29.76 -3.13
CA ASN A 323 -10.23 30.22 -4.42
C ASN A 323 -9.29 31.26 -5.04
N ASP A 324 -9.25 31.28 -6.36
CA ASP A 324 -8.63 32.37 -7.12
C ASP A 324 -9.10 33.72 -6.59
N THR A 325 -8.17 34.63 -6.41
CA THR A 325 -8.45 35.93 -5.81
C THR A 325 -7.88 37.06 -6.66
N THR A 326 -8.51 38.24 -6.58
CA THR A 326 -8.01 39.45 -7.22
C THR A 326 -7.61 40.46 -6.17
N ILE A 327 -6.44 41.02 -6.30
CA ILE A 327 -5.94 42.13 -5.50
C ILE A 327 -5.59 43.31 -6.39
N TYR A 328 -5.59 44.51 -5.85
CA TYR A 328 -5.04 45.63 -6.55
C TYR A 328 -3.52 45.67 -6.44
N LEU A 329 -2.90 46.36 -7.39
CA LEU A 329 -1.46 46.56 -7.41
C LEU A 329 -0.95 47.12 -6.09
N LEU A 330 0.10 46.50 -5.55
CA LEU A 330 0.70 46.78 -4.22
C LEU A 330 -0.14 46.38 -2.99
N ASP A 331 -1.26 45.72 -3.16
CA ASP A 331 -1.96 45.09 -2.06
C ASP A 331 -1.31 43.72 -1.73
N THR A 332 -1.64 43.19 -0.55
CA THR A 332 -1.16 41.90 -0.08
C THR A 332 -2.28 40.90 -0.11
N ALA A 333 -2.05 39.72 -0.71
CA ALA A 333 -2.95 38.59 -0.58
C ALA A 333 -2.47 37.65 0.53
N TYR A 334 -3.40 37.19 1.37
CA TYR A 334 -3.14 36.17 2.37
C TYR A 334 -3.71 34.85 1.86
N LEU A 335 -2.86 33.88 1.71
CA LEU A 335 -3.23 32.53 1.28
C LEU A 335 -3.49 31.66 2.49
N LEU A 336 -4.28 30.62 2.33
CA LEU A 336 -4.53 29.65 3.38
C LEU A 336 -4.76 28.29 2.74
N ALA A 337 -3.76 27.42 2.83
CA ALA A 337 -3.90 26.03 2.44
C ALA A 337 -4.38 25.18 3.62
N SER A 338 -5.05 24.07 3.29
CA SER A 338 -5.49 23.08 4.25
C SER A 338 -5.48 21.67 3.64
N GLY A 339 -5.65 20.64 4.48
CA GLY A 339 -5.80 19.27 4.05
C GLY A 339 -4.69 18.33 4.51
N GLY A 340 -3.56 18.82 5.04
CA GLY A 340 -2.45 18.01 5.52
C GLY A 340 -1.69 18.61 6.69
N ILE A 341 -0.48 18.12 6.91
CA ILE A 341 0.41 18.58 7.99
C ILE A 341 1.64 19.31 7.44
N ASP A 342 2.12 18.96 6.26
CA ASP A 342 3.21 19.62 5.57
C ASP A 342 2.72 20.25 4.27
N TYR A 343 3.30 21.40 3.93
CA TYR A 343 2.90 22.20 2.79
C TYR A 343 4.13 22.61 1.98
N THR A 344 4.00 22.64 0.67
CA THR A 344 5.03 23.15 -0.23
C THR A 344 4.40 23.91 -1.39
N TRP A 345 4.69 25.22 -1.49
CA TRP A 345 4.20 26.09 -2.54
C TRP A 345 5.20 26.22 -3.69
N THR A 346 4.73 26.17 -4.90
CA THR A 346 5.54 26.33 -6.12
C THR A 346 4.83 27.25 -7.11
N PRO A 347 5.52 28.29 -7.63
CA PRO A 347 6.87 28.75 -7.28
C PRO A 347 6.98 29.31 -5.85
N ALA A 348 8.19 29.38 -5.30
CA ALA A 348 8.44 29.98 -3.97
C ALA A 348 8.51 31.52 -4.02
N ASP A 349 8.67 32.08 -5.22
CA ASP A 349 8.87 33.50 -5.42
C ASP A 349 7.67 34.33 -4.95
N TYR A 350 7.96 35.45 -4.32
CA TYR A 350 6.97 36.45 -3.85
C TYR A 350 6.06 36.00 -2.71
N LEU A 351 6.33 34.83 -2.11
CA LEU A 351 5.66 34.35 -0.90
C LEU A 351 6.51 34.63 0.33
N SER A 352 5.87 34.89 1.46
CA SER A 352 6.55 35.04 2.75
C SER A 352 7.21 33.76 3.25
N CYS A 353 6.69 32.62 2.88
CA CYS A 353 7.22 31.27 3.08
C CYS A 353 6.66 30.33 2.02
N ASP A 354 7.43 29.33 1.65
CA ASP A 354 7.03 28.28 0.68
C ASP A 354 6.64 26.96 1.34
N ASN A 355 6.85 26.85 2.66
CA ASN A 355 6.62 25.63 3.45
C ASN A 355 5.65 25.83 4.63
N CYS A 356 4.79 26.82 4.57
CA CYS A 356 3.79 27.10 5.60
C CYS A 356 2.37 27.03 5.01
N PRO A 357 1.32 26.80 5.84
CA PRO A 357 -0.06 26.75 5.35
C PRO A 357 -0.63 28.11 4.95
N ASP A 358 -0.07 29.21 5.47
CA ASP A 358 -0.65 30.55 5.44
C ASP A 358 0.32 31.65 4.94
N PRO A 359 0.98 31.48 3.78
CA PRO A 359 1.86 32.51 3.27
C PRO A 359 1.08 33.76 2.86
N PHE A 360 1.74 34.91 2.87
CA PHE A 360 1.24 36.07 2.15
C PHE A 360 2.03 36.31 0.87
N PHE A 361 1.32 36.77 -0.13
CA PHE A 361 1.85 37.17 -1.43
C PHE A 361 1.91 38.67 -1.54
N PHE A 362 3.02 39.17 -2.05
CA PHE A 362 3.20 40.59 -2.35
C PHE A 362 4.05 40.78 -3.62
N HIS A 363 3.37 41.08 -4.74
CA HIS A 363 4.03 41.36 -6.01
C HIS A 363 3.12 42.16 -6.92
N ASP A 364 3.66 42.69 -8.02
CA ASP A 364 2.98 43.56 -8.97
C ASP A 364 2.39 42.84 -10.19
N SER A 365 2.53 41.54 -10.25
CA SER A 365 2.11 40.73 -11.41
C SER A 365 1.28 39.54 -11.01
N THR A 366 0.25 39.22 -11.81
CA THR A 366 -0.58 38.01 -11.65
C THR A 366 0.31 36.78 -11.61
N THR A 367 0.13 35.97 -10.58
CA THR A 367 0.93 34.76 -10.35
C THR A 367 0.03 33.60 -9.92
N SER A 368 0.31 32.41 -10.47
CA SER A 368 -0.36 31.16 -10.07
C SER A 368 0.58 30.32 -9.21
N TYR A 369 0.05 29.74 -8.16
CA TYR A 369 0.75 28.87 -7.23
C TYR A 369 0.10 27.51 -7.19
N VAL A 370 0.90 26.47 -7.03
CA VAL A 370 0.47 25.12 -6.71
C VAL A 370 0.94 24.82 -5.30
N VAL A 371 0.04 24.39 -4.44
CA VAL A 371 0.40 23.85 -3.13
C VAL A 371 0.40 22.32 -3.21
N THR A 372 1.48 21.71 -2.77
CA THR A 372 1.55 20.28 -2.45
C THR A 372 1.33 20.13 -0.96
N VAL A 373 0.36 19.31 -0.61
CA VAL A 373 -0.02 19.01 0.79
C VAL A 373 0.35 17.57 1.08
N GLU A 374 1.00 17.33 2.22
CA GLU A 374 1.42 15.99 2.65
C GLU A 374 0.80 15.65 4.01
N ASN A 375 0.40 14.40 4.24
CA ASN A 375 -0.10 13.91 5.52
C ASN A 375 0.99 13.15 6.31
N ASP A 376 0.64 12.63 7.50
CA ASP A 376 1.52 11.87 8.39
C ASP A 376 2.01 10.53 7.83
N ARG A 377 1.51 10.12 6.67
CA ARG A 377 1.85 8.88 5.94
C ARG A 377 2.61 9.13 4.65
N ASN A 378 3.10 10.35 4.44
CA ASN A 378 3.77 10.82 3.22
C ASN A 378 2.90 10.74 1.95
N CYS A 379 1.58 10.72 2.12
CA CYS A 379 0.66 10.84 1.01
C CYS A 379 0.54 12.29 0.59
N ARG A 380 0.46 12.55 -0.70
CA ARG A 380 0.45 13.91 -1.27
C ARG A 380 -0.79 14.14 -2.11
N ASP A 381 -1.24 15.38 -2.09
CA ASP A 381 -2.23 15.90 -3.00
C ASP A 381 -1.85 17.33 -3.37
N ILE A 382 -2.38 17.84 -4.47
CA ILE A 382 -2.07 19.16 -4.99
C ILE A 382 -3.33 19.95 -5.28
N ASP A 383 -3.27 21.25 -5.04
CA ASP A 383 -4.27 22.21 -5.49
C ASP A 383 -3.58 23.49 -5.94
N SER A 384 -4.30 24.35 -6.65
CA SER A 384 -3.74 25.58 -7.22
C SER A 384 -4.61 26.78 -6.95
N ILE A 385 -3.96 27.93 -6.83
CA ILE A 385 -4.60 29.24 -6.71
C ILE A 385 -3.92 30.23 -7.63
N THR A 386 -4.72 31.09 -8.26
CA THR A 386 -4.23 32.22 -9.04
C THR A 386 -4.56 33.53 -8.33
N ILE A 387 -3.54 34.35 -8.12
CA ILE A 387 -3.70 35.71 -7.61
C ILE A 387 -3.61 36.65 -8.80
N PHE A 388 -4.76 37.20 -9.16
CA PHE A 388 -4.84 38.21 -10.21
C PHE A 388 -4.46 39.57 -9.59
N VAL A 389 -3.50 40.22 -10.17
CA VAL A 389 -3.15 41.62 -9.83
C VAL A 389 -3.81 42.51 -10.85
N ASP A 390 -4.79 43.31 -10.41
CA ASP A 390 -5.49 44.28 -11.25
C ASP A 390 -4.79 45.64 -11.15
N ASP A 391 -4.21 46.07 -12.23
CA ASP A 391 -3.57 47.38 -12.37
C ASP A 391 -4.55 48.45 -12.94
N ARG A 392 -5.77 48.01 -13.25
CA ARG A 392 -6.79 48.94 -13.80
C ARG A 392 -7.43 49.75 -12.70
N PHE A 393 -7.57 50.96 -13.00
CA PHE A 393 -8.13 51.95 -12.11
C PHE A 393 -9.59 52.24 -12.52
N ASP A 394 -10.54 51.58 -11.89
CA ASP A 394 -11.98 51.75 -12.18
C ASP A 394 -12.66 52.78 -11.25
N GLU A 395 -11.94 53.30 -10.22
CA GLU A 395 -12.50 54.22 -9.24
C GLU A 395 -11.60 55.46 -9.04
N ASP A 396 -12.17 56.53 -8.49
CA ASP A 396 -11.47 57.74 -8.12
C ASP A 396 -10.27 57.41 -7.17
N PRO A 397 -9.13 58.11 -7.33
CA PRO A 397 -7.93 57.84 -6.52
C PRO A 397 -8.24 58.00 -5.03
N PHE A 398 -7.81 57.01 -4.22
CA PHE A 398 -7.92 57.17 -2.79
C PHE A 398 -6.91 58.23 -2.35
N ILE A 399 -7.41 59.40 -1.96
CA ILE A 399 -6.66 60.56 -1.52
C ILE A 399 -6.78 60.65 0.01
N PRO A 400 -5.74 60.32 0.80
CA PRO A 400 -5.82 60.38 2.25
C PRO A 400 -6.06 61.79 2.75
N ASN A 401 -6.85 61.92 3.80
CA ASN A 401 -7.12 63.22 4.46
C ASN A 401 -6.38 63.42 5.78
N GLY A 402 -5.42 62.52 6.11
CA GLY A 402 -4.62 62.57 7.30
C GLY A 402 -3.14 62.29 7.02
N LEU A 403 -2.24 62.93 7.76
CA LEU A 403 -0.83 62.69 7.77
C LEU A 403 -0.33 62.80 9.22
N THR A 404 0.37 61.78 9.70
CA THR A 404 1.04 61.78 11.02
C THR A 404 2.50 62.09 10.85
N MET A 405 3.01 63.01 11.66
CA MET A 405 4.40 63.51 11.51
C MET A 405 5.29 63.01 12.66
N ASN A 406 5.04 61.79 13.12
CA ASN A 406 5.68 61.21 14.31
C ASN A 406 6.93 60.36 14.01
N GLY A 407 7.18 60.04 12.73
CA GLY A 407 8.36 59.28 12.28
C GLY A 407 8.32 57.78 12.59
N ASP A 408 7.13 57.20 12.79
CA ASP A 408 6.95 55.77 13.11
C ASP A 408 6.89 54.87 11.85
N GLY A 409 6.95 55.49 10.66
CA GLY A 409 6.86 54.79 9.38
C GLY A 409 5.44 54.64 8.84
N LEU A 410 4.41 55.02 9.61
CA LEU A 410 3.02 54.92 9.20
C LEU A 410 2.43 56.31 8.91
N ASN A 411 1.93 56.57 7.71
CA ASN A 411 1.36 57.82 7.26
C ASN A 411 2.31 59.07 7.51
N ASP A 412 3.62 58.85 7.48
CA ASP A 412 4.64 59.91 7.62
C ASP A 412 4.81 60.75 6.37
N PHE A 413 4.17 60.38 5.29
CA PHE A 413 4.10 61.12 4.03
C PHE A 413 2.73 60.95 3.39
N TRP A 414 2.31 61.95 2.62
CA TRP A 414 1.01 61.95 2.01
C TRP A 414 1.01 61.08 0.77
N TYR A 415 0.59 59.83 0.94
CA TYR A 415 0.63 58.78 -0.09
C TYR A 415 -0.71 58.65 -0.78
N ILE A 416 -0.77 59.07 -2.05
CA ILE A 416 -1.94 58.92 -2.94
C ILE A 416 -1.76 57.62 -3.68
N ARG A 417 -2.67 56.65 -3.41
CA ARG A 417 -2.61 55.34 -4.03
C ARG A 417 -2.82 55.49 -5.54
N TRP A 418 -2.06 54.73 -6.35
CA TRP A 418 -2.07 54.68 -7.81
C TRP A 418 -1.63 55.98 -8.55
N LEU A 419 -1.07 56.93 -7.90
CA LEU A 419 -0.59 58.17 -8.51
C LEU A 419 0.43 57.95 -9.64
N TYR A 420 1.16 56.84 -9.61
CA TYR A 420 2.14 56.46 -10.64
C TYR A 420 1.50 56.26 -12.03
N GLN A 421 0.17 56.01 -12.14
CA GLN A 421 -0.55 55.91 -13.40
C GLN A 421 -0.72 57.28 -14.07
N PHE A 422 -0.48 58.37 -13.33
CA PHE A 422 -0.61 59.70 -13.80
C PHE A 422 0.76 60.42 -13.75
N PRO A 423 1.72 60.09 -14.64
CA PRO A 423 3.07 60.63 -14.58
C PRO A 423 3.11 62.15 -14.76
N ASP A 424 2.13 62.75 -15.38
CA ASP A 424 2.01 64.18 -15.58
C ASP A 424 1.14 64.86 -14.51
N ASN A 425 0.94 64.24 -13.36
CA ASN A 425 0.18 64.77 -12.24
C ASN A 425 0.79 66.05 -11.66
N SER A 426 -0.01 66.83 -10.96
CA SER A 426 0.52 67.94 -10.17
C SER A 426 -0.30 68.18 -8.92
N VAL A 427 0.38 68.60 -7.85
CA VAL A 427 -0.24 68.92 -6.58
C VAL A 427 0.13 70.33 -6.12
N SER A 428 -0.84 71.01 -5.52
CA SER A 428 -0.61 72.24 -4.77
C SER A 428 -1.32 72.14 -3.43
N ILE A 429 -0.58 72.41 -2.33
CA ILE A 429 -1.13 72.36 -0.95
C ILE A 429 -1.05 73.78 -0.41
N VAL A 430 -2.16 74.23 0.18
CA VAL A 430 -2.27 75.59 0.74
C VAL A 430 -2.65 75.55 2.23
N ASN A 431 -2.27 76.55 2.96
CA ASN A 431 -2.74 76.73 4.33
C ASN A 431 -4.16 77.38 4.34
N ARG A 432 -4.74 77.60 5.54
CA ARG A 432 -6.07 78.21 5.72
C ARG A 432 -6.24 79.60 5.17
N TRP A 433 -5.12 80.32 4.90
CA TRP A 433 -5.12 81.69 4.35
C TRP A 433 -4.92 81.69 2.85
N GLY A 434 -4.74 80.52 2.20
CA GLY A 434 -4.52 80.34 0.76
C GLY A 434 -3.09 80.44 0.32
N ASP A 435 -2.10 80.55 1.27
CA ASP A 435 -0.69 80.55 0.92
C ASP A 435 -0.22 79.13 0.55
N VAL A 436 0.51 79.01 -0.55
CA VAL A 436 1.05 77.72 -1.01
C VAL A 436 2.17 77.27 -0.11
N VAL A 437 2.03 76.14 0.57
CA VAL A 437 3.04 75.52 1.45
C VAL A 437 3.77 74.38 0.76
N TYR A 438 3.18 73.77 -0.29
CA TYR A 438 3.88 72.75 -1.08
C TYR A 438 3.34 72.77 -2.52
N LYS A 439 4.23 72.50 -3.50
CA LYS A 439 3.86 72.34 -4.89
C LYS A 439 4.85 71.40 -5.58
N ALA A 440 4.32 70.44 -6.34
CA ALA A 440 5.11 69.52 -7.14
C ALA A 440 4.41 69.17 -8.46
N ALA A 441 5.19 68.94 -9.51
CA ALA A 441 4.76 68.45 -10.82
C ALA A 441 5.96 67.73 -11.49
N PRO A 442 5.95 66.40 -11.58
CA PRO A 442 4.97 65.48 -10.93
C PRO A 442 5.14 65.42 -9.40
N TYR A 443 4.08 65.04 -8.70
CA TYR A 443 4.12 64.65 -7.29
C TYR A 443 4.49 63.17 -7.16
N ASN A 444 5.44 62.86 -6.29
CA ASN A 444 5.98 61.46 -6.17
C ASN A 444 5.68 60.86 -4.80
N ASN A 445 4.57 61.22 -4.17
CA ASN A 445 4.19 60.72 -2.84
C ASN A 445 5.26 60.99 -1.74
N ASP A 446 5.90 62.15 -1.77
CA ASP A 446 7.08 62.47 -0.96
C ASP A 446 6.88 63.60 0.07
N TRP A 447 5.71 64.25 0.10
CA TRP A 447 5.43 65.34 1.02
C TRP A 447 5.18 64.81 2.44
N ARG A 448 5.94 65.36 3.38
CA ARG A 448 5.96 64.99 4.79
C ARG A 448 5.42 66.07 5.72
N GLY A 449 4.50 66.87 5.28
CA GLY A 449 3.99 67.98 6.09
C GLY A 449 5.02 69.10 6.35
N THR A 450 5.95 69.34 5.39
CA THR A 450 7.03 70.31 5.55
C THR A 450 6.88 71.49 4.58
N TRP A 451 7.36 72.70 5.02
CA TRP A 451 7.51 73.89 4.19
C TRP A 451 8.86 74.52 4.40
N LYS A 452 9.58 74.71 3.30
CA LYS A 452 10.97 75.25 3.34
C LYS A 452 11.89 74.50 4.31
N GLY A 453 11.75 73.21 4.42
CA GLY A 453 12.55 72.34 5.28
C GLY A 453 12.15 72.30 6.77
N GLN A 454 11.12 73.05 7.14
CA GLN A 454 10.58 73.04 8.51
C GLN A 454 9.22 72.33 8.53
N GLN A 455 8.94 71.62 9.63
CA GLN A 455 7.68 70.99 9.88
C GLN A 455 6.55 72.02 10.03
N LEU A 456 5.45 71.80 9.35
CA LEU A 456 4.25 72.59 9.43
C LEU A 456 3.53 72.32 10.77
N PRO A 457 2.85 73.33 11.36
CA PRO A 457 2.01 73.11 12.53
C PRO A 457 0.91 72.13 12.30
N ALA A 458 0.55 71.35 13.31
CA ALA A 458 -0.64 70.50 13.27
C ALA A 458 -1.88 71.33 12.92
N GLY A 459 -2.74 70.83 12.06
CA GLY A 459 -3.93 71.52 11.57
C GLY A 459 -4.37 71.11 10.18
N THR A 460 -5.37 71.81 9.65
CA THR A 460 -5.96 71.50 8.33
C THR A 460 -5.31 72.33 7.24
N TYR A 461 -4.91 71.63 6.17
CA TYR A 461 -4.38 72.19 4.92
C TYR A 461 -5.30 71.74 3.81
N TYR A 462 -5.29 72.41 2.66
CA TYR A 462 -6.13 72.11 1.51
C TYR A 462 -5.25 71.77 0.33
N TYR A 463 -5.68 70.81 -0.48
CA TYR A 463 -4.98 70.41 -1.69
C TYR A 463 -5.77 70.65 -2.95
N ILE A 464 -5.05 70.84 -4.05
CA ILE A 464 -5.52 70.73 -5.42
C ILE A 464 -4.60 69.73 -6.08
N LEU A 465 -5.18 68.59 -6.50
CA LEU A 465 -4.49 67.56 -7.25
C LEU A 465 -5.05 67.51 -8.65
N ASN A 466 -4.21 67.63 -9.65
CA ASN A 466 -4.56 67.45 -11.02
C ASN A 466 -3.96 66.16 -11.53
N LEU A 467 -4.79 65.30 -12.06
CA LEU A 467 -4.40 64.06 -12.73
C LEU A 467 -4.52 64.26 -14.21
N ASN A 468 -3.41 64.21 -14.93
CA ASN A 468 -3.36 64.38 -16.38
C ASN A 468 -3.07 62.99 -17.00
N GLU A 469 -3.98 62.49 -17.78
CA GLU A 469 -3.79 61.34 -18.61
C GLU A 469 -3.55 61.78 -20.05
N SER A 470 -2.57 61.19 -20.74
CA SER A 470 -2.24 61.58 -22.12
C SER A 470 -3.44 61.38 -23.04
N GLY A 471 -4.08 62.51 -23.45
CA GLY A 471 -5.20 62.53 -24.37
C GLY A 471 -6.60 62.49 -23.75
N GLN A 472 -6.72 62.55 -22.42
CA GLN A 472 -7.98 62.58 -21.68
C GLN A 472 -8.27 63.93 -21.03
N VAL A 473 -9.50 64.11 -20.52
CA VAL A 473 -9.89 65.33 -19.80
C VAL A 473 -9.16 65.36 -18.46
N GLN A 474 -8.53 66.52 -18.17
CA GLN A 474 -7.88 66.75 -16.89
C GLN A 474 -8.84 66.59 -15.73
N GLN A 475 -8.59 65.63 -14.85
CA GLN A 475 -9.33 65.44 -13.61
C GLN A 475 -8.69 66.25 -12.48
N THR A 476 -9.49 67.07 -11.77
CA THR A 476 -9.03 67.90 -10.67
C THR A 476 -9.74 67.50 -9.39
N TYR A 477 -8.98 67.08 -8.40
CA TYR A 477 -9.45 66.75 -7.06
C TYR A 477 -9.09 67.83 -6.07
N THR A 478 -9.99 68.19 -5.20
CA THR A 478 -9.77 69.17 -4.14
C THR A 478 -10.26 68.60 -2.81
N GLY A 479 -9.54 68.87 -1.74
CA GLY A 479 -9.93 68.37 -0.44
C GLY A 479 -9.01 68.98 0.67
N HIS A 480 -9.00 68.31 1.81
CA HIS A 480 -8.18 68.73 2.93
C HIS A 480 -7.30 67.59 3.41
N ILE A 481 -6.18 68.00 4.06
CA ILE A 481 -5.26 67.11 4.74
C ILE A 481 -5.12 67.61 6.18
N THR A 482 -5.37 66.75 7.16
CA THR A 482 -5.14 67.08 8.56
C THR A 482 -3.72 66.60 8.96
N LEU A 483 -2.85 67.53 9.32
CA LEU A 483 -1.55 67.21 9.92
C LEU A 483 -1.73 66.94 11.40
N VAL A 484 -1.24 65.82 11.88
CA VAL A 484 -1.27 65.39 13.29
C VAL A 484 0.17 65.13 13.74
N GLU A 485 0.50 65.58 14.97
CA GLU A 485 1.81 65.31 15.60
C GLU A 485 1.95 63.88 16.10
#